data_dd87bcb434dd112876a8281a66b88043
#
_entry.id   dd87bcb434dd112876a8281a66b88043
#
_cell.length_a   1.000
_cell.length_b   1.000
_cell.length_c   1.000
_cell.angle_alpha   90.00
_cell.angle_beta   90.00
_cell.angle_gamma   90.00
#
_symmetry.space_group_name_H-M   'P 1'
#
loop_
_entity.id
_entity.type
_entity.pdbx_description
1 polymer ?
#
loop_
_entity_poly.entity_id
_entity_poly.type
_entity_poly.pdbx_seq_one_letter_code
_entity_poly.pdbx_strand_id
1 'polypeptide(L)'
;MTPSGRPRPLEASRAVKAESPAPFVLASASPRRLALLRQAGLEPSVVIAPEIDEALRKGELPRAYALRVAIAKIEAVIAKERGSFVLAADTVVAVGRRILPKADSEVDVELCLRLLSGRRHVVLTALALKPPAKPMRTRVVATRVAFKVLSKREIDGYVASGEGIGKAGGYAVQGRAEAFVRWINGSYSNVVGLPLYETLALLEGSGWVSARHRV
;
A
#
# COMPACT_ATOMS: atom_id res chain seq x y z
N MET A 1 4.85 57.81 50.10
CA MET A 1 5.56 57.65 48.81
C MET A 1 5.43 56.22 48.35
N THR A 2 4.49 55.93 47.51
CA THR A 2 4.22 54.62 46.91
C THR A 2 4.71 54.60 45.46
N PRO A 3 5.51 53.67 44.99
CA PRO A 3 5.90 53.61 43.59
C PRO A 3 4.82 52.89 42.75
N SER A 4 4.30 53.63 41.82
CA SER A 4 3.40 53.17 40.76
C SER A 4 4.13 52.22 39.79
N GLY A 5 3.84 50.95 39.92
CA GLY A 5 4.27 49.93 38.91
C GLY A 5 3.30 49.89 37.73
N ARG A 6 3.70 50.33 36.59
CA ARG A 6 2.95 50.12 35.32
C ARG A 6 3.04 48.64 34.91
N PRO A 7 1.94 48.01 34.52
CA PRO A 7 1.99 46.65 34.01
C PRO A 7 2.68 46.64 32.62
N ARG A 8 3.60 45.68 32.43
CA ARG A 8 4.23 45.37 31.12
C ARG A 8 3.17 44.89 30.12
N PRO A 9 3.24 45.34 28.86
CA PRO A 9 2.35 44.79 27.82
C PRO A 9 2.69 43.31 27.63
N LEU A 10 1.67 42.46 27.66
CA LEU A 10 1.74 41.06 27.22
C LEU A 10 2.13 41.06 25.73
N GLU A 11 3.29 40.50 25.43
CA GLU A 11 3.75 40.25 24.05
C GLU A 11 2.67 39.43 23.32
N ALA A 12 2.18 40.00 22.25
CA ALA A 12 1.21 39.34 21.37
C ALA A 12 1.83 38.03 20.88
N SER A 13 1.22 36.91 21.30
CA SER A 13 1.50 35.59 20.82
C SER A 13 1.46 35.62 19.27
N ARG A 14 2.61 35.42 18.65
CA ARG A 14 2.70 35.22 17.20
C ARG A 14 1.83 34.00 16.87
N ALA A 15 0.68 34.25 16.30
CA ALA A 15 -0.14 33.22 15.70
C ALA A 15 0.71 32.51 14.63
N VAL A 16 1.16 31.29 14.95
CA VAL A 16 1.78 30.40 13.99
C VAL A 16 0.74 30.17 12.89
N LYS A 17 0.93 30.77 11.71
CA LYS A 17 0.12 30.46 10.54
C LYS A 17 0.14 28.93 10.37
N ALA A 18 -1.01 28.31 10.59
CA ALA A 18 -1.19 26.88 10.32
C ALA A 18 -0.99 26.67 8.82
N GLU A 19 0.22 26.29 8.41
CA GLU A 19 0.48 25.87 7.04
C GLU A 19 -0.45 24.72 6.69
N SER A 20 -1.13 24.81 5.57
CA SER A 20 -1.94 23.70 5.05
C SER A 20 -1.05 22.47 4.93
N PRO A 21 -1.55 21.27 5.31
CA PRO A 21 -0.75 20.07 5.21
C PRO A 21 -0.27 19.91 3.77
N ALA A 22 1.02 19.57 3.58
CA ALA A 22 1.56 19.33 2.27
C ALA A 22 0.71 18.29 1.51
N PRO A 23 0.44 18.47 0.22
CA PRO A 23 -0.39 17.59 -0.56
C PRO A 23 0.09 16.12 -0.46
N PHE A 24 -0.85 15.19 -0.41
CA PHE A 24 -0.59 13.76 -0.38
C PHE A 24 -1.10 13.11 -1.66
N VAL A 25 -0.21 12.47 -2.41
CA VAL A 25 -0.47 11.84 -3.70
C VAL A 25 -0.34 10.33 -3.57
N LEU A 26 -1.32 9.59 -4.06
CA LEU A 26 -1.25 8.14 -4.21
C LEU A 26 -0.88 7.80 -5.66
N ALA A 27 0.33 7.30 -5.89
CA ALA A 27 0.80 6.81 -7.18
C ALA A 27 0.38 5.34 -7.38
N SER A 28 -0.88 5.09 -7.71
CA SER A 28 -1.43 3.75 -7.87
C SER A 28 -2.76 3.75 -8.63
N ALA A 29 -2.93 2.81 -9.57
CA ALA A 29 -4.21 2.51 -10.23
C ALA A 29 -5.13 1.60 -9.39
N SER A 30 -4.69 1.14 -8.20
CA SER A 30 -5.45 0.17 -7.41
C SER A 30 -6.55 0.82 -6.57
N PRO A 31 -7.86 0.57 -6.86
CA PRO A 31 -8.94 1.11 -6.05
C PRO A 31 -8.93 0.57 -4.61
N ARG A 32 -8.37 -0.63 -4.40
CA ARG A 32 -8.25 -1.22 -3.07
C ARG A 32 -7.31 -0.42 -2.16
N ARG A 33 -6.20 0.08 -2.70
CA ARG A 33 -5.26 0.92 -1.94
C ARG A 33 -5.89 2.23 -1.53
N LEU A 34 -6.66 2.85 -2.42
CA LEU A 34 -7.42 4.05 -2.10
C LEU A 34 -8.47 3.77 -1.01
N ALA A 35 -9.21 2.66 -1.12
CA ALA A 35 -10.19 2.27 -0.10
C ALA A 35 -9.55 2.04 1.27
N LEU A 36 -8.38 1.37 1.32
CA LEU A 36 -7.62 1.18 2.57
C LEU A 36 -7.15 2.51 3.19
N LEU A 37 -6.66 3.45 2.38
CA LEU A 37 -6.30 4.78 2.86
C LEU A 37 -7.52 5.49 3.46
N ARG A 38 -8.64 5.49 2.76
CA ARG A 38 -9.90 6.08 3.24
C ARG A 38 -10.39 5.46 4.54
N GLN A 39 -10.29 4.13 4.66
CA GLN A 39 -10.59 3.41 5.88
C GLN A 39 -9.73 3.90 7.07
N ALA A 40 -8.47 4.22 6.81
CA ALA A 40 -7.57 4.81 7.81
C ALA A 40 -7.78 6.32 8.00
N GLY A 41 -8.75 6.92 7.32
CA GLY A 41 -9.02 8.36 7.37
C GLY A 41 -8.01 9.21 6.61
N LEU A 42 -7.29 8.61 5.68
CA LEU A 42 -6.33 9.28 4.80
C LEU A 42 -6.97 9.49 3.43
N GLU A 43 -7.18 10.75 3.04
CA GLU A 43 -7.66 11.06 1.70
C GLU A 43 -6.51 11.67 0.89
N PRO A 44 -6.05 11.00 -0.18
CA PRO A 44 -5.08 11.58 -1.09
C PRO A 44 -5.66 12.81 -1.79
N SER A 45 -4.88 13.87 -1.94
CA SER A 45 -5.26 15.05 -2.72
C SER A 45 -5.40 14.72 -4.21
N VAL A 46 -4.57 13.76 -4.67
CA VAL A 46 -4.55 13.29 -6.07
C VAL A 46 -4.23 11.80 -6.10
N VAL A 47 -4.86 11.08 -7.03
CA VAL A 47 -4.55 9.68 -7.35
C VAL A 47 -4.06 9.63 -8.79
N ILE A 48 -2.84 9.14 -8.99
CA ILE A 48 -2.21 9.06 -10.31
C ILE A 48 -1.89 7.59 -10.60
N ALA A 49 -2.35 7.08 -11.74
CA ALA A 49 -1.96 5.77 -12.23
C ALA A 49 -0.60 5.90 -12.95
N PRO A 50 0.51 5.38 -12.38
CA PRO A 50 1.81 5.46 -13.05
C PRO A 50 1.87 4.45 -14.20
N GLU A 51 2.36 4.89 -15.34
CA GLU A 51 2.68 4.03 -16.48
C GLU A 51 4.15 3.63 -16.39
N ILE A 52 4.42 2.37 -16.07
CA ILE A 52 5.77 1.81 -15.92
C ILE A 52 5.81 0.38 -16.45
N ASP A 53 7.01 -0.09 -16.81
CA ASP A 53 7.26 -1.50 -17.07
C ASP A 53 7.35 -2.31 -15.77
N GLU A 54 6.35 -3.14 -15.52
CA GLU A 54 6.28 -4.06 -14.39
C GLU A 54 6.83 -5.47 -14.73
N ALA A 55 7.46 -5.69 -15.91
CA ALA A 55 7.95 -7.00 -16.29
C ALA A 55 8.95 -7.56 -15.27
N LEU A 56 8.80 -8.86 -14.97
CA LEU A 56 9.71 -9.59 -14.09
C LEU A 56 11.05 -9.81 -14.78
N ARG A 57 12.14 -9.45 -14.10
CA ARG A 57 13.50 -9.67 -14.62
C ARG A 57 13.96 -11.11 -14.33
N LYS A 58 14.81 -11.65 -15.21
CA LYS A 58 15.35 -13.00 -15.03
C LYS A 58 16.04 -13.16 -13.67
N GLY A 59 15.60 -14.14 -12.89
CA GLY A 59 16.17 -14.43 -11.56
C GLY A 59 15.80 -13.45 -10.44
N GLU A 60 14.94 -12.48 -10.71
CA GLU A 60 14.54 -11.50 -9.70
C GLU A 60 13.73 -12.14 -8.58
N LEU A 61 14.13 -11.83 -7.33
CA LEU A 61 13.46 -12.35 -6.15
C LEU A 61 12.20 -11.53 -5.82
N PRO A 62 11.17 -12.13 -5.19
CA PRO A 62 9.89 -11.46 -4.91
C PRO A 62 10.04 -10.12 -4.18
N ARG A 63 10.94 -10.04 -3.19
CA ARG A 63 11.20 -8.82 -2.43
C ARG A 63 11.85 -7.72 -3.26
N ALA A 64 12.82 -8.09 -4.11
CA ALA A 64 13.52 -7.16 -4.97
C ALA A 64 12.58 -6.61 -6.05
N TYR A 65 11.79 -7.48 -6.66
CA TYR A 65 10.78 -7.13 -7.65
C TYR A 65 9.77 -6.12 -7.09
N ALA A 66 9.10 -6.44 -5.97
CA ALA A 66 8.12 -5.54 -5.38
C ALA A 66 8.71 -4.16 -5.04
N LEU A 67 9.94 -4.15 -4.51
CA LEU A 67 10.64 -2.90 -4.17
C LEU A 67 10.98 -2.07 -5.42
N ARG A 68 11.54 -2.70 -6.46
CA ARG A 68 11.86 -2.04 -7.72
C ARG A 68 10.63 -1.40 -8.37
N VAL A 69 9.53 -2.15 -8.44
CA VAL A 69 8.29 -1.66 -9.04
C VAL A 69 7.69 -0.51 -8.23
N ALA A 70 7.69 -0.60 -6.88
CA ALA A 70 7.21 0.50 -6.04
C ALA A 70 8.04 1.78 -6.21
N ILE A 71 9.37 1.66 -6.33
CA ILE A 71 10.26 2.81 -6.58
C ILE A 71 9.99 3.40 -7.97
N ALA A 72 9.91 2.57 -9.01
CA ALA A 72 9.64 3.02 -10.36
C ALA A 72 8.31 3.79 -10.47
N LYS A 73 7.27 3.37 -9.72
CA LYS A 73 6.00 4.10 -9.62
C LYS A 73 6.17 5.52 -9.05
N ILE A 74 7.01 5.70 -8.05
CA ILE A 74 7.35 7.04 -7.53
C ILE A 74 8.07 7.86 -8.61
N GLU A 75 9.09 7.29 -9.23
CA GLU A 75 9.93 7.99 -10.22
C GLU A 75 9.11 8.49 -11.42
N ALA A 76 8.11 7.73 -11.85
CA ALA A 76 7.21 8.12 -12.94
C ALA A 76 6.30 9.33 -12.61
N VAL A 77 6.04 9.57 -11.32
CA VAL A 77 5.06 10.58 -10.88
C VAL A 77 5.73 11.83 -10.32
N ILE A 78 6.89 11.67 -9.67
CA ILE A 78 7.50 12.70 -8.82
C ILE A 78 7.88 13.99 -9.57
N ALA A 79 8.20 13.90 -10.86
CA ALA A 79 8.56 15.07 -11.66
C ALA A 79 7.40 16.08 -11.77
N LYS A 80 6.16 15.58 -11.74
CA LYS A 80 4.92 16.37 -11.83
C LYS A 80 4.38 16.81 -10.46
N GLU A 81 4.80 16.12 -9.39
CA GLU A 81 4.24 16.28 -8.04
C GLU A 81 5.28 16.85 -7.04
N ARG A 82 6.03 17.85 -7.49
CA ARG A 82 7.02 18.55 -6.65
C ARG A 82 6.34 19.24 -5.46
N GLY A 83 6.87 19.01 -4.26
CA GLY A 83 6.31 19.59 -3.04
C GLY A 83 5.25 18.75 -2.35
N SER A 84 4.86 17.60 -2.94
CA SER A 84 3.91 16.65 -2.37
C SER A 84 4.58 15.47 -1.67
N PHE A 85 3.88 14.84 -0.73
CA PHE A 85 4.20 13.48 -0.28
C PHE A 85 3.65 12.50 -1.33
N VAL A 86 4.51 11.75 -2.01
CA VAL A 86 4.09 10.77 -3.01
C VAL A 86 4.29 9.36 -2.45
N LEU A 87 3.19 8.62 -2.32
CA LEU A 87 3.18 7.22 -1.86
C LEU A 87 2.90 6.30 -3.05
N ALA A 88 3.73 5.28 -3.21
CA ALA A 88 3.45 4.15 -4.09
C ALA A 88 3.56 2.84 -3.34
N ALA A 89 2.92 1.81 -3.86
CA ALA A 89 3.06 0.44 -3.38
C ALA A 89 3.04 -0.54 -4.54
N ASP A 90 3.70 -1.68 -4.31
CA ASP A 90 3.57 -2.84 -5.18
C ASP A 90 3.40 -4.12 -4.36
N THR A 91 2.56 -5.04 -4.85
CA THR A 91 2.18 -6.24 -4.12
C THR A 91 2.38 -7.47 -4.97
N VAL A 92 3.12 -8.44 -4.44
CA VAL A 92 3.36 -9.73 -5.09
C VAL A 92 2.95 -10.88 -4.17
N VAL A 93 2.46 -11.96 -4.78
CA VAL A 93 2.21 -13.24 -4.12
C VAL A 93 3.31 -14.21 -4.55
N ALA A 94 3.91 -14.92 -3.60
CA ALA A 94 4.99 -15.84 -3.89
C ALA A 94 4.86 -17.15 -3.13
N VAL A 95 5.18 -18.26 -3.81
CA VAL A 95 5.39 -19.60 -3.21
C VAL A 95 6.89 -19.91 -3.27
N GLY A 96 7.56 -19.88 -2.13
CA GLY A 96 9.01 -19.91 -2.09
C GLY A 96 9.61 -18.72 -2.85
N ARG A 97 10.41 -19.02 -3.89
CA ARG A 97 11.03 -18.00 -4.77
C ARG A 97 10.20 -17.67 -6.02
N ARG A 98 9.15 -18.44 -6.28
CA ARG A 98 8.31 -18.26 -7.46
C ARG A 98 7.29 -17.15 -7.21
N ILE A 99 7.36 -16.10 -7.99
CA ILE A 99 6.34 -15.05 -8.06
C ILE A 99 5.15 -15.60 -8.86
N LEU A 100 3.95 -15.44 -8.31
CA LEU A 100 2.72 -15.66 -9.06
C LEU A 100 2.36 -14.36 -9.78
N PRO A 101 2.06 -14.43 -11.08
CA PRO A 101 1.72 -13.24 -11.84
C PRO A 101 0.41 -12.60 -11.34
N LYS A 102 0.17 -11.40 -11.78
CA LYS A 102 -1.17 -10.84 -11.81
C LYS A 102 -1.98 -11.68 -12.81
N ALA A 103 -3.13 -12.17 -12.38
CA ALA A 103 -3.97 -13.00 -13.23
C ALA A 103 -4.76 -12.09 -14.19
N ASP A 104 -4.47 -12.19 -15.47
CA ASP A 104 -5.11 -11.37 -16.50
C ASP A 104 -6.26 -12.12 -17.20
N SER A 105 -6.39 -13.42 -16.93
CA SER A 105 -7.41 -14.31 -17.47
C SER A 105 -7.96 -15.28 -16.42
N GLU A 106 -9.10 -15.92 -16.72
CA GLU A 106 -9.68 -17.02 -15.91
C GLU A 106 -8.68 -18.20 -15.78
N VAL A 107 -7.95 -18.50 -16.85
CA VAL A 107 -6.94 -19.56 -16.85
C VAL A 107 -5.82 -19.23 -15.85
N ASP A 108 -5.37 -17.98 -15.81
CA ASP A 108 -4.35 -17.57 -14.84
C ASP A 108 -4.87 -17.66 -13.39
N VAL A 109 -6.14 -17.30 -13.15
CA VAL A 109 -6.79 -17.45 -11.85
C VAL A 109 -6.81 -18.92 -11.45
N GLU A 110 -7.25 -19.82 -12.33
CA GLU A 110 -7.27 -21.24 -12.06
C GLU A 110 -5.86 -21.80 -11.73
N LEU A 111 -4.87 -21.47 -12.54
CA LEU A 111 -3.48 -21.88 -12.33
C LEU A 111 -2.94 -21.41 -10.99
N CYS A 112 -3.21 -20.15 -10.62
CA CYS A 112 -2.83 -19.60 -9.32
C CYS A 112 -3.50 -20.37 -8.18
N LEU A 113 -4.81 -20.59 -8.21
CA LEU A 113 -5.56 -21.29 -7.16
C LEU A 113 -5.10 -22.75 -7.01
N ARG A 114 -4.88 -23.47 -8.11
CA ARG A 114 -4.31 -24.83 -8.08
C ARG A 114 -2.94 -24.86 -7.40
N LEU A 115 -2.10 -23.85 -7.68
CA LEU A 115 -0.79 -23.75 -7.05
C LEU A 115 -0.88 -23.40 -5.55
N LEU A 116 -1.85 -22.59 -5.14
CA LEU A 116 -2.04 -22.14 -3.75
C LEU A 116 -2.80 -23.13 -2.89
N SER A 117 -3.58 -24.04 -3.50
CA SER A 117 -4.40 -25.05 -2.82
C SER A 117 -3.58 -25.89 -1.85
N GLY A 118 -3.99 -25.91 -0.57
CA GLY A 118 -3.34 -26.65 0.52
C GLY A 118 -1.97 -26.12 0.94
N ARG A 119 -1.54 -24.97 0.43
CA ARG A 119 -0.18 -24.44 0.66
C ARG A 119 -0.15 -23.17 1.47
N ARG A 120 1.05 -22.90 2.00
CA ARG A 120 1.44 -21.60 2.54
C ARG A 120 2.12 -20.79 1.46
N HIS A 121 1.78 -19.52 1.41
CA HIS A 121 2.41 -18.56 0.51
C HIS A 121 2.69 -17.24 1.24
N VAL A 122 3.44 -16.37 0.61
CA VAL A 122 3.79 -15.06 1.17
C VAL A 122 3.25 -13.98 0.25
N VAL A 123 2.59 -13.00 0.85
CA VAL A 123 2.23 -11.74 0.21
C VAL A 123 3.21 -10.69 0.67
N LEU A 124 3.92 -10.09 -0.28
CA LEU A 124 4.89 -9.02 -0.06
C LEU A 124 4.34 -7.73 -0.66
N THR A 125 4.21 -6.70 0.16
CA THR A 125 3.94 -5.35 -0.35
C THR A 125 5.12 -4.46 -0.04
N ALA A 126 5.71 -3.89 -1.08
CA ALA A 126 6.68 -2.82 -0.96
C ALA A 126 5.97 -1.47 -0.97
N LEU A 127 6.33 -0.64 -0.01
CA LEU A 127 5.97 0.77 0.08
C LEU A 127 7.17 1.61 -0.36
N ALA A 128 6.91 2.63 -1.15
CA ALA A 128 7.85 3.71 -1.41
C ALA A 128 7.16 5.04 -1.10
N LEU A 129 7.79 5.88 -0.30
CA LEU A 129 7.32 7.22 0.05
C LEU A 129 8.41 8.22 -0.29
N LYS A 130 8.08 9.21 -1.11
CA LYS A 130 8.92 10.37 -1.38
C LYS A 130 8.32 11.61 -0.72
N PRO A 131 8.87 12.04 0.42
CA PRO A 131 8.49 13.31 1.03
C PRO A 131 9.04 14.50 0.23
N PRO A 132 8.44 15.71 0.37
CA PRO A 132 9.02 16.94 -0.18
C PRO A 132 10.44 17.16 0.38
N ALA A 133 11.36 17.56 -0.48
CA ALA A 133 12.74 17.94 -0.12
C ALA A 133 13.53 16.94 0.77
N LYS A 134 13.03 15.70 0.96
CA LYS A 134 13.70 14.65 1.74
C LYS A 134 13.97 13.43 0.84
N PRO A 135 14.94 12.56 1.21
CA PRO A 135 15.19 11.33 0.48
C PRO A 135 13.97 10.38 0.52
N MET A 136 13.84 9.56 -0.51
CA MET A 136 12.84 8.50 -0.58
C MET A 136 13.04 7.49 0.56
N ARG A 137 11.94 7.03 1.14
CA ARG A 137 11.91 5.97 2.15
C ARG A 137 11.13 4.78 1.62
N THR A 138 11.61 3.58 1.95
CA THR A 138 10.98 2.35 1.50
C THR A 138 10.78 1.38 2.67
N ARG A 139 9.74 0.54 2.55
CA ARG A 139 9.47 -0.56 3.47
C ARG A 139 8.94 -1.75 2.68
N VAL A 140 9.33 -2.97 3.03
CA VAL A 140 8.71 -4.18 2.48
C VAL A 140 8.12 -4.98 3.62
N VAL A 141 6.81 -5.21 3.54
CA VAL A 141 6.03 -5.96 4.53
C VAL A 141 5.70 -7.33 3.95
N ALA A 142 5.88 -8.36 4.78
CA ALA A 142 5.61 -9.75 4.41
C ALA A 142 4.49 -10.31 5.30
N THR A 143 3.49 -10.92 4.69
CA THR A 143 2.41 -11.64 5.39
C THR A 143 2.31 -13.04 4.85
N ARG A 144 2.29 -14.03 5.75
CA ARG A 144 2.08 -15.43 5.38
C ARG A 144 0.60 -15.74 5.38
N VAL A 145 0.15 -16.43 4.35
CA VAL A 145 -1.23 -16.88 4.20
C VAL A 145 -1.23 -18.39 3.96
N ALA A 146 -2.14 -19.11 4.58
CA ALA A 146 -2.34 -20.54 4.30
C ALA A 146 -3.74 -20.79 3.76
N PHE A 147 -3.82 -21.43 2.60
CA PHE A 147 -5.06 -21.92 2.03
C PHE A 147 -5.37 -23.35 2.50
N LYS A 148 -6.65 -23.66 2.60
CA LYS A 148 -7.12 -25.04 2.66
C LYS A 148 -6.87 -25.75 1.34
N VAL A 149 -6.99 -27.07 1.30
CA VAL A 149 -7.10 -27.80 0.04
C VAL A 149 -8.39 -27.40 -0.63
N LEU A 150 -8.31 -26.96 -1.87
CA LEU A 150 -9.45 -26.52 -2.69
C LEU A 150 -9.94 -27.67 -3.56
N SER A 151 -11.25 -27.91 -3.54
CA SER A 151 -11.90 -28.81 -4.48
C SER A 151 -12.00 -28.16 -5.88
N LYS A 152 -12.18 -28.98 -6.90
CA LYS A 152 -12.41 -28.47 -8.26
C LYS A 152 -13.62 -27.54 -8.31
N ARG A 153 -14.73 -27.89 -7.64
CA ARG A 153 -15.95 -27.08 -7.56
C ARG A 153 -15.69 -25.67 -6.98
N GLU A 154 -14.84 -25.57 -5.96
CA GLU A 154 -14.51 -24.27 -5.36
C GLU A 154 -13.64 -23.42 -6.29
N ILE A 155 -12.69 -24.04 -6.97
CA ILE A 155 -11.86 -23.35 -7.97
C ILE A 155 -12.74 -22.85 -9.11
N ASP A 156 -13.56 -23.73 -9.72
CA ASP A 156 -14.44 -23.38 -10.82
C ASP A 156 -15.43 -22.26 -10.42
N GLY A 157 -16.03 -22.35 -9.23
CA GLY A 157 -16.93 -21.33 -8.72
C GLY A 157 -16.27 -19.98 -8.44
N TYR A 158 -15.02 -20.00 -8.02
CA TYR A 158 -14.27 -18.76 -7.82
C TYR A 158 -13.84 -18.14 -9.17
N VAL A 159 -13.36 -18.95 -10.11
CA VAL A 159 -13.01 -18.49 -11.47
C VAL A 159 -14.21 -17.82 -12.13
N ALA A 160 -15.39 -18.49 -12.09
CA ALA A 160 -16.64 -17.96 -12.65
C ALA A 160 -17.11 -16.64 -11.99
N SER A 161 -16.66 -16.33 -10.78
CA SER A 161 -16.96 -15.04 -10.11
C SER A 161 -16.23 -13.85 -10.71
N GLY A 162 -15.13 -14.06 -11.43
CA GLY A 162 -14.26 -13.01 -11.96
C GLY A 162 -13.45 -12.26 -10.91
N GLU A 163 -13.63 -12.54 -9.61
CA GLU A 163 -12.96 -11.78 -8.54
C GLU A 163 -11.42 -11.85 -8.59
N GLY A 164 -10.87 -12.93 -9.12
CA GLY A 164 -9.43 -13.16 -9.21
C GLY A 164 -8.73 -12.36 -10.29
N ILE A 165 -9.47 -11.87 -11.30
CA ILE A 165 -8.88 -11.14 -12.43
C ILE A 165 -8.29 -9.81 -11.96
N GLY A 166 -7.11 -9.49 -12.46
CA GLY A 166 -6.35 -8.31 -12.09
C GLY A 166 -5.76 -8.37 -10.68
N LYS A 167 -5.64 -9.56 -10.06
CA LYS A 167 -5.09 -9.73 -8.72
C LYS A 167 -3.77 -10.51 -8.76
N ALA A 168 -2.79 -10.07 -7.97
CA ALA A 168 -1.58 -10.83 -7.75
C ALA A 168 -1.94 -12.19 -7.12
N GLY A 169 -1.46 -13.28 -7.70
CA GLY A 169 -1.79 -14.62 -7.27
C GLY A 169 -3.24 -15.05 -7.49
N GLY A 170 -4.00 -14.31 -8.31
CA GLY A 170 -5.34 -14.67 -8.76
C GLY A 170 -6.42 -14.69 -7.68
N TYR A 171 -6.27 -13.99 -6.53
CA TYR A 171 -7.29 -13.97 -5.50
C TYR A 171 -7.44 -12.62 -4.78
N ALA A 172 -8.62 -12.39 -4.22
CA ALA A 172 -8.96 -11.24 -3.40
C ALA A 172 -9.38 -11.70 -2.00
N VAL A 173 -8.51 -11.49 -0.98
CA VAL A 173 -8.77 -11.92 0.40
C VAL A 173 -10.00 -11.26 1.04
N GLN A 174 -10.39 -10.09 0.57
CA GLN A 174 -11.58 -9.36 1.04
C GLN A 174 -12.87 -9.81 0.35
N GLY A 175 -12.83 -10.78 -0.54
CA GLY A 175 -13.97 -11.35 -1.26
C GLY A 175 -14.16 -12.83 -0.94
N ARG A 176 -14.66 -13.57 -1.91
CA ARG A 176 -14.97 -15.01 -1.76
C ARG A 176 -13.77 -15.87 -1.39
N ALA A 177 -12.54 -15.43 -1.75
CA ALA A 177 -11.32 -16.17 -1.41
C ALA A 177 -11.00 -16.19 0.08
N GLU A 178 -11.65 -15.34 0.93
CA GLU A 178 -11.54 -15.46 2.38
C GLU A 178 -11.90 -16.86 2.87
N ALA A 179 -12.94 -17.49 2.27
CA ALA A 179 -13.35 -18.85 2.60
C ALA A 179 -12.28 -19.93 2.32
N PHE A 180 -11.23 -19.60 1.60
CA PHE A 180 -10.10 -20.46 1.34
C PHE A 180 -9.00 -20.33 2.38
N VAL A 181 -8.99 -19.23 3.13
CA VAL A 181 -7.92 -18.88 4.07
C VAL A 181 -8.12 -19.62 5.39
N ARG A 182 -7.14 -20.40 5.79
CA ARG A 182 -7.10 -21.06 7.10
C ARG A 182 -6.54 -20.15 8.19
N TRP A 183 -5.54 -19.34 7.84
CA TRP A 183 -4.95 -18.34 8.74
C TRP A 183 -4.11 -17.32 7.95
N ILE A 184 -3.93 -16.17 8.57
CA ILE A 184 -3.03 -15.10 8.13
C ILE A 184 -2.07 -14.83 9.30
N ASN A 185 -0.76 -14.79 9.02
CA ASN A 185 0.26 -14.37 9.97
C ASN A 185 0.93 -13.10 9.43
N GLY A 186 0.58 -11.97 10.00
CA GLY A 186 0.98 -10.63 9.59
C GLY A 186 -0.21 -9.68 9.41
N SER A 187 -0.10 -8.78 8.45
CA SER A 187 -1.08 -7.71 8.21
C SER A 187 -2.11 -8.13 7.15
N TYR A 188 -3.41 -8.09 7.51
CA TYR A 188 -4.50 -8.27 6.56
C TYR A 188 -4.48 -7.20 5.46
N SER A 189 -4.30 -5.93 5.84
CA SER A 189 -4.24 -4.83 4.87
C SER A 189 -3.04 -4.95 3.91
N ASN A 190 -1.95 -5.60 4.34
CA ASN A 190 -0.85 -5.98 3.45
C ASN A 190 -1.31 -6.97 2.39
N VAL A 191 -2.10 -7.99 2.75
CA VAL A 191 -2.63 -8.97 1.79
C VAL A 191 -3.59 -8.32 0.80
N VAL A 192 -4.40 -7.35 1.23
CA VAL A 192 -5.27 -6.55 0.36
C VAL A 192 -4.45 -5.66 -0.60
N GLY A 193 -3.26 -5.17 -0.16
CA GLY A 193 -2.32 -4.47 -1.03
C GLY A 193 -1.73 -3.16 -0.51
N LEU A 194 -2.00 -2.79 0.76
CA LEU A 194 -1.39 -1.63 1.42
C LEU A 194 -1.33 -1.86 2.94
N PRO A 195 -0.18 -2.18 3.53
CA PRO A 195 -0.04 -2.37 4.97
C PRO A 195 -0.21 -1.03 5.69
N LEU A 196 -1.37 -0.82 6.32
CA LEU A 196 -1.77 0.47 6.87
C LEU A 196 -0.87 0.94 8.02
N TYR A 197 -0.48 0.04 8.93
CA TYR A 197 0.42 0.39 10.03
C TYR A 197 1.74 0.98 9.52
N GLU A 198 2.40 0.30 8.60
CA GLU A 198 3.68 0.75 8.05
C GLU A 198 3.52 1.97 7.14
N THR A 199 2.37 2.11 6.48
CA THR A 199 2.05 3.29 5.67
C THR A 199 1.94 4.53 6.55
N LEU A 200 1.19 4.46 7.66
CA LEU A 200 1.05 5.54 8.63
C LEU A 200 2.41 5.87 9.25
N ALA A 201 3.15 4.86 9.72
CA ALA A 201 4.46 5.05 10.33
C ALA A 201 5.47 5.71 9.37
N LEU A 202 5.43 5.40 8.07
CA LEU A 202 6.26 6.06 7.07
C LEU A 202 5.86 7.53 6.86
N LEU A 203 4.57 7.82 6.77
CA LEU A 203 4.04 9.17 6.58
C LEU A 203 4.39 10.05 7.78
N GLU A 204 4.03 9.63 8.99
CA GLU A 204 4.30 10.36 10.25
C GLU A 204 5.80 10.54 10.48
N GLY A 205 6.58 9.47 10.36
CA GLY A 205 8.03 9.51 10.50
C GLY A 205 8.74 10.34 9.42
N SER A 206 8.04 10.72 8.36
CA SER A 206 8.52 11.63 7.31
C SER A 206 8.07 13.08 7.52
N GLY A 207 7.22 13.32 8.53
CA GLY A 207 6.72 14.64 8.89
C GLY A 207 5.37 14.99 8.22
N TRP A 208 4.68 14.02 7.64
CA TRP A 208 3.30 14.24 7.19
C TRP A 208 2.35 14.17 8.38
N VAL A 209 1.54 15.20 8.56
CA VAL A 209 0.57 15.29 9.66
C VAL A 209 -0.83 15.30 9.05
N SER A 210 -1.64 14.33 9.43
CA SER A 210 -3.05 14.30 9.06
C SER A 210 -3.79 15.49 9.65
N ALA A 211 -4.73 16.05 8.92
CA ALA A 211 -5.63 17.11 9.43
C ALA A 211 -6.40 16.67 10.70
N ARG A 212 -6.57 15.36 10.91
CA ARG A 212 -7.27 14.78 12.09
C ARG A 212 -6.44 14.71 13.37
N HIS A 213 -5.12 14.87 13.31
CA HIS A 213 -4.23 14.86 14.47
C HIS A 213 -3.84 16.26 14.96
N ARG A 214 -4.53 17.29 14.50
CA ARG A 214 -4.40 18.66 15.02
C ARG A 214 -5.50 18.88 16.09
N VAL A 215 -5.30 18.31 17.26
CA VAL A 215 -6.02 18.70 18.49
C VAL A 215 -5.11 19.66 19.25
#